data_da08be7e19e2034d77fdaceba2f1ea1e
#
_entry.id   da08be7e19e2034d77fdaceba2f1ea1e
#
_cell.length_a   1.000
_cell.length_b   1.000
_cell.length_c   1.000
_cell.angle_alpha   90.00
_cell.angle_beta   90.00
_cell.angle_gamma   90.00
#
_symmetry.space_group_name_H-M   'P 1'
#
loop_
_entity.id
_entity.type
_entity.pdbx_description
1 polymer ?
#
loop_
_entity_poly.entity_id
_entity_poly.type
_entity_poly.pdbx_seq_one_letter_code
_entity_poly.pdbx_strand_id
1 'polypeptide(L)'
;VLTDPDYAGEKIRREIARRYPDCKHAFLPQGKAMKKGDIGVENAAPQDIREALQNARCTAEGSNGDVLTMEDMSVLGLTGSSDARRRREKLGNLLSIGYGNSRTFLRKLNQFGISREELYHRAGELE
;
A
#
# COMPACT_ATOMS: atom_id res chain seq x y z
N VAL A 1 -6.98 7.01 -8.57
CA VAL A 1 -8.00 6.69 -7.56
C VAL A 1 -7.46 6.99 -6.18
N LEU A 2 -8.14 7.82 -5.46
CA LEU A 2 -7.85 8.12 -4.06
C LEU A 2 -9.14 7.93 -3.27
N THR A 3 -9.12 7.02 -2.31
CA THR A 3 -10.28 6.74 -1.46
C THR A 3 -9.87 6.80 0.00
N ASP A 4 -10.85 6.81 0.89
CA ASP A 4 -10.57 6.80 2.32
C ASP A 4 -9.73 5.57 2.69
N PRO A 5 -8.72 5.71 3.57
CA PRO A 5 -7.86 4.58 3.95
C PRO A 5 -8.52 3.69 5.00
N ASP A 6 -9.66 3.13 4.65
CA ASP A 6 -10.43 2.21 5.48
C ASP A 6 -11.02 1.10 4.62
N TYR A 7 -11.74 0.17 5.25
CA TYR A 7 -12.32 -0.97 4.55
C TYR A 7 -13.29 -0.53 3.44
N ALA A 8 -14.14 0.44 3.72
CA ALA A 8 -15.12 0.93 2.76
C ALA A 8 -14.43 1.57 1.55
N GLY A 9 -13.41 2.38 1.79
CA GLY A 9 -12.62 3.00 0.74
C GLY A 9 -11.90 1.98 -0.14
N GLU A 10 -11.34 0.94 0.45
CA GLU A 10 -10.68 -0.12 -0.31
C GLU A 10 -11.68 -0.92 -1.15
N LYS A 11 -12.89 -1.10 -0.68
CA LYS A 11 -13.96 -1.75 -1.43
C LYS A 11 -14.33 -0.94 -2.66
N ILE A 12 -14.46 0.37 -2.50
CA ILE A 12 -14.73 1.30 -3.61
C ILE A 12 -13.59 1.25 -4.61
N ARG A 13 -12.35 1.28 -4.13
CA ARG A 13 -11.14 1.23 -4.98
C ARG A 13 -11.14 -0.04 -5.85
N ARG A 14 -11.43 -1.19 -5.26
CA ARG A 14 -11.46 -2.46 -6.00
C ARG A 14 -12.52 -2.45 -7.09
N GLU A 15 -13.67 -1.86 -6.82
CA GLU A 15 -14.75 -1.75 -7.81
C GLU A 15 -14.32 -0.86 -8.98
N ILE A 16 -13.69 0.27 -8.69
CA ILE A 16 -13.19 1.17 -9.73
C ILE A 16 -12.08 0.50 -10.54
N ALA A 17 -11.15 -0.18 -9.88
CA ALA A 17 -10.05 -0.86 -10.55
C ALA A 17 -10.52 -1.96 -11.50
N ARG A 18 -11.61 -2.63 -11.14
CA ARG A 18 -12.20 -3.66 -11.99
C ARG A 18 -12.73 -3.08 -13.29
N ARG A 19 -13.31 -1.88 -13.24
CA ARG A 19 -13.88 -1.21 -14.42
C ARG A 19 -12.85 -0.44 -15.22
N TYR A 20 -11.83 0.08 -14.55
CA TYR A 20 -10.80 0.92 -15.15
C TYR A 20 -9.41 0.39 -14.76
N PRO A 21 -8.98 -0.73 -15.36
CA PRO A 21 -7.73 -1.38 -14.95
C PRO A 21 -6.47 -0.54 -15.18
N ASP A 22 -6.54 0.48 -16.03
CA ASP A 22 -5.40 1.35 -16.33
C ASP A 22 -5.27 2.53 -15.38
N CYS A 23 -6.17 2.69 -14.43
CA CYS A 23 -6.13 3.82 -13.52
C CYS A 23 -4.94 3.70 -12.55
N LYS A 24 -4.43 4.85 -12.12
CA LYS A 24 -3.41 4.90 -11.08
C LYS A 24 -4.06 4.92 -9.71
N HIS A 25 -3.38 4.34 -8.74
CA HIS A 25 -3.86 4.28 -7.36
C HIS A 25 -2.97 5.09 -6.45
N ALA A 26 -3.60 6.03 -5.72
CA ALA A 26 -2.95 6.81 -4.69
C ALA A 26 -3.43 6.31 -3.32
N PHE A 27 -2.51 6.29 -2.37
CA PHE A 27 -2.79 5.81 -1.02
C PHE A 27 -2.39 6.85 0.00
N LEU A 28 -3.35 7.23 0.84
CA LEU A 28 -3.13 8.16 1.93
C LEU A 28 -2.93 7.36 3.21
N PRO A 29 -1.85 7.59 3.98
CA PRO A 29 -1.69 6.92 5.26
C PRO A 29 -2.87 7.19 6.18
N GLN A 30 -3.36 6.17 6.88
CA GLN A 30 -4.53 6.28 7.73
C GLN A 30 -4.38 7.40 8.78
N GLY A 31 -3.19 7.51 9.39
CA GLY A 31 -2.93 8.54 10.38
C GLY A 31 -3.01 9.96 9.84
N LYS A 32 -2.85 10.15 8.54
CA LYS A 32 -2.96 11.46 7.90
C LYS A 32 -4.37 11.80 7.45
N ALA A 33 -5.29 10.87 7.57
CA ALA A 33 -6.70 11.04 7.19
C ALA A 33 -7.64 10.95 8.39
N MET A 34 -7.09 10.96 9.60
CA MET A 34 -7.86 10.78 10.83
C MET A 34 -8.04 12.09 11.57
N LYS A 35 -9.27 12.37 12.01
CA LYS A 35 -9.58 13.52 12.84
C LYS A 35 -10.67 13.11 13.84
N LYS A 36 -10.34 13.17 15.15
CA LYS A 36 -11.26 12.84 16.24
C LYS A 36 -11.91 11.46 16.07
N GLY A 37 -11.12 10.47 15.62
CA GLY A 37 -11.60 9.10 15.41
C GLY A 37 -12.31 8.89 14.07
N ASP A 38 -12.54 9.93 13.30
CA ASP A 38 -13.14 9.83 11.97
C ASP A 38 -12.05 9.69 10.91
N ILE A 39 -12.21 8.72 10.01
CA ILE A 39 -11.27 8.48 8.92
C ILE A 39 -11.91 8.95 7.61
N GLY A 40 -11.21 9.86 6.92
CA GLY A 40 -11.70 10.34 5.63
C GLY A 40 -10.67 11.22 4.96
N VAL A 41 -10.68 11.23 3.63
CA VAL A 41 -9.79 12.08 2.82
C VAL A 41 -9.97 13.56 3.16
N GLU A 42 -11.19 13.96 3.52
CA GLU A 42 -11.51 15.34 3.90
C GLU A 42 -10.76 15.82 5.15
N ASN A 43 -10.25 14.89 5.96
CA ASN A 43 -9.49 15.22 7.17
C ASN A 43 -8.00 15.43 6.89
N ALA A 44 -7.54 15.14 5.68
CA ALA A 44 -6.13 15.20 5.34
C ALA A 44 -5.69 16.62 4.98
N ALA A 45 -4.43 16.94 5.31
CA ALA A 45 -3.84 18.19 4.86
C ALA A 45 -3.65 18.17 3.33
N PRO A 46 -3.82 19.32 2.65
CA PRO A 46 -3.64 19.37 1.19
C PRO A 46 -2.28 18.85 0.73
N GLN A 47 -1.23 19.07 1.50
CA GLN A 47 0.12 18.60 1.16
C GLN A 47 0.18 17.07 1.16
N ASP A 48 -0.47 16.42 2.11
CA ASP A 48 -0.50 14.96 2.19
C ASP A 48 -1.24 14.34 1.01
N ILE A 49 -2.32 14.99 0.58
CA ILE A 49 -3.08 14.57 -0.60
C ILE A 49 -2.22 14.72 -1.86
N ARG A 50 -1.53 15.84 -2.02
CA ARG A 50 -0.64 16.05 -3.17
C ARG A 50 0.46 15.01 -3.24
N GLU A 51 1.07 14.70 -2.10
CA GLU A 51 2.12 13.69 -2.01
C GLU A 51 1.59 12.31 -2.42
N ALA A 52 0.41 11.94 -1.91
CA ALA A 52 -0.23 10.68 -2.28
C ALA A 52 -0.47 10.60 -3.79
N LEU A 53 -0.95 11.68 -4.39
CA LEU A 53 -1.21 11.73 -5.83
C LEU A 53 0.08 11.67 -6.64
N GLN A 54 1.14 12.32 -6.20
CA GLN A 54 2.44 12.27 -6.88
C GLN A 54 3.04 10.86 -6.87
N ASN A 55 2.77 10.09 -5.83
CA ASN A 55 3.28 8.74 -5.67
C ASN A 55 2.33 7.66 -6.18
N ALA A 56 1.27 8.04 -6.88
CA ALA A 56 0.28 7.10 -7.39
C ALA A 56 0.91 6.06 -8.32
N ARG A 57 0.50 4.80 -8.18
CA ARG A 57 1.03 3.68 -8.95
C ARG A 57 -0.03 3.04 -9.83
N CYS A 58 0.39 2.59 -11.00
CA CYS A 58 -0.43 1.74 -11.86
C CYS A 58 -0.27 0.29 -11.42
N THR A 59 -1.31 -0.51 -11.65
CA THR A 59 -1.15 -1.96 -11.57
C THR A 59 -0.24 -2.39 -12.71
N ALA A 60 0.73 -3.26 -12.39
CA ALA A 60 1.72 -3.70 -13.35
C ALA A 60 1.50 -5.16 -13.70
N GLU A 61 0.97 -5.43 -14.87
CA GLU A 61 0.77 -6.79 -15.35
C GLU A 61 2.09 -7.34 -15.88
N GLY A 62 2.56 -8.43 -15.25
CA GLY A 62 3.72 -9.19 -15.71
C GLY A 62 4.99 -8.40 -15.88
N SER A 63 5.18 -7.36 -15.09
CA SER A 63 6.07 -6.27 -15.43
C SER A 63 7.56 -6.54 -15.28
N ASN A 64 8.01 -7.33 -14.31
CA ASN A 64 9.46 -7.45 -14.08
C ASN A 64 9.94 -8.86 -13.78
N GLY A 65 9.07 -9.84 -13.90
CA GLY A 65 9.43 -11.24 -13.68
C GLY A 65 9.59 -11.65 -12.22
N ASP A 66 9.61 -10.70 -11.30
CA ASP A 66 9.69 -11.03 -9.87
C ASP A 66 8.30 -11.39 -9.33
N VAL A 67 8.20 -12.59 -8.78
CA VAL A 67 7.02 -12.99 -8.03
C VAL A 67 7.42 -13.06 -6.57
N LEU A 68 6.91 -12.14 -5.78
CA LEU A 68 7.15 -12.12 -4.34
C LEU A 68 6.29 -13.15 -3.65
N THR A 69 6.82 -13.78 -2.62
CA THR A 69 6.19 -14.91 -1.94
C THR A 69 6.03 -14.65 -0.45
N MET A 70 5.28 -15.52 0.22
CA MET A 70 5.13 -15.46 1.67
C MET A 70 6.48 -15.67 2.38
N GLU A 71 7.42 -16.37 1.74
CA GLU A 71 8.78 -16.52 2.27
C GLU A 71 9.49 -15.16 2.32
N ASP A 72 9.36 -14.34 1.28
CA ASP A 72 9.90 -12.97 1.30
C ASP A 72 9.29 -12.18 2.46
N MET A 73 7.99 -12.30 2.67
CA MET A 73 7.31 -11.65 3.78
C MET A 73 7.88 -12.08 5.13
N SER A 74 8.11 -13.37 5.28
CA SER A 74 8.65 -13.94 6.52
C SER A 74 10.08 -13.48 6.79
N VAL A 75 10.92 -13.50 5.77
CA VAL A 75 12.33 -13.07 5.88
C VAL A 75 12.42 -11.61 6.32
N LEU A 76 11.53 -10.77 5.83
CA LEU A 76 11.54 -9.33 6.12
C LEU A 76 10.77 -8.95 7.38
N GLY A 77 10.22 -9.93 8.10
CA GLY A 77 9.44 -9.66 9.31
C GLY A 77 8.09 -9.03 9.04
N LEU A 78 7.54 -9.24 7.84
CA LEU A 78 6.26 -8.68 7.43
C LEU A 78 5.08 -9.60 7.75
N THR A 79 5.37 -10.78 8.27
CA THR A 79 4.38 -11.75 8.71
C THR A 79 4.98 -12.63 9.79
N GLY A 80 4.14 -13.22 10.64
CA GLY A 80 4.56 -14.22 11.62
C GLY A 80 5.24 -13.68 12.88
N SER A 81 5.31 -12.37 13.07
CA SER A 81 5.89 -11.78 14.29
C SER A 81 4.93 -10.77 14.90
N SER A 82 5.17 -10.44 16.18
CA SER A 82 4.35 -9.44 16.88
C SER A 82 4.50 -8.03 16.30
N ASP A 83 5.58 -7.75 15.59
CA ASP A 83 5.90 -6.46 14.99
C ASP A 83 5.50 -6.39 13.52
N ALA A 84 4.99 -7.47 12.95
CA ALA A 84 4.71 -7.57 11.52
C ALA A 84 3.71 -6.52 11.04
N ARG A 85 2.66 -6.27 11.81
CA ARG A 85 1.65 -5.28 11.45
C ARG A 85 2.25 -3.88 11.31
N ARG A 86 3.06 -3.47 12.28
CA ARG A 86 3.73 -2.17 12.25
C ARG A 86 4.67 -2.06 11.06
N ARG A 87 5.42 -3.12 10.79
CA ARG A 87 6.36 -3.15 9.67
C ARG A 87 5.63 -3.05 8.34
N ARG A 88 4.51 -3.78 8.17
CA ARG A 88 3.69 -3.67 6.96
C ARG A 88 3.13 -2.26 6.77
N GLU A 89 2.65 -1.65 7.85
CA GLU A 89 2.09 -0.30 7.80
C GLU A 89 3.14 0.71 7.34
N LYS A 90 4.31 0.68 7.94
CA LYS A 90 5.41 1.58 7.56
C LYS A 90 5.88 1.33 6.13
N LEU A 91 6.06 0.07 5.76
CA LEU A 91 6.54 -0.27 4.43
C LEU A 91 5.49 0.06 3.36
N GLY A 92 4.23 -0.16 3.66
CA GLY A 92 3.14 0.22 2.75
C GLY A 92 3.14 1.72 2.46
N ASN A 93 3.46 2.54 3.46
CA ASN A 93 3.59 3.98 3.28
C ASN A 93 4.83 4.33 2.45
N LEU A 94 5.97 3.69 2.71
CA LEU A 94 7.19 3.92 1.94
C LEU A 94 7.03 3.54 0.47
N LEU A 95 6.32 2.46 0.21
CA LEU A 95 6.10 1.98 -1.16
C LEU A 95 4.89 2.63 -1.83
N SER A 96 4.12 3.40 -1.09
CA SER A 96 2.89 4.05 -1.59
C SER A 96 1.86 3.06 -2.13
N ILE A 97 1.71 1.93 -1.46
CA ILE A 97 0.74 0.89 -1.81
C ILE A 97 -0.35 0.70 -0.75
N GLY A 98 -0.27 1.46 0.34
CA GLY A 98 -1.24 1.36 1.43
C GLY A 98 -1.00 0.17 2.34
N TYR A 99 -1.96 -0.08 3.22
CA TYR A 99 -1.87 -1.12 4.25
C TYR A 99 -2.68 -2.36 3.84
N GLY A 100 -2.35 -3.49 4.43
CA GLY A 100 -3.12 -4.72 4.33
C GLY A 100 -2.64 -5.74 5.35
N ASN A 101 -3.45 -6.77 5.58
CA ASN A 101 -2.97 -7.93 6.31
C ASN A 101 -1.91 -8.65 5.46
N SER A 102 -1.29 -9.71 5.99
CA SER A 102 -0.20 -10.40 5.30
C SER A 102 -0.56 -10.81 3.87
N ARG A 103 -1.73 -11.42 3.68
CA ARG A 103 -2.18 -11.88 2.37
C ARG A 103 -2.45 -10.72 1.41
N THR A 104 -3.17 -9.71 1.89
CA THR A 104 -3.49 -8.53 1.10
C THR A 104 -2.24 -7.75 0.73
N PHE A 105 -1.31 -7.61 1.67
CA PHE A 105 -0.07 -6.90 1.43
C PHE A 105 0.78 -7.58 0.35
N LEU A 106 0.91 -8.90 0.44
CA LEU A 106 1.62 -9.66 -0.58
C LEU A 106 0.98 -9.51 -1.95
N ARG A 107 -0.36 -9.58 -2.01
CA ARG A 107 -1.09 -9.36 -3.26
C ARG A 107 -0.80 -7.97 -3.83
N LYS A 108 -0.80 -6.93 -2.99
CA LYS A 108 -0.49 -5.57 -3.44
C LYS A 108 0.93 -5.43 -3.95
N LEU A 109 1.90 -6.05 -3.30
CA LEU A 109 3.28 -6.03 -3.75
C LEU A 109 3.41 -6.54 -5.18
N ASN A 110 2.74 -7.66 -5.47
CA ASN A 110 2.78 -8.25 -6.80
C ASN A 110 1.92 -7.47 -7.79
N GLN A 111 0.75 -6.99 -7.35
CA GLN A 111 -0.17 -6.24 -8.18
C GLN A 111 0.46 -4.95 -8.70
N PHE A 112 1.22 -4.25 -7.86
CA PHE A 112 1.87 -3.00 -8.23
C PHE A 112 3.27 -3.19 -8.79
N GLY A 113 3.68 -4.45 -9.00
CA GLY A 113 4.96 -4.73 -9.65
C GLY A 113 6.18 -4.34 -8.84
N ILE A 114 6.09 -4.40 -7.51
CA ILE A 114 7.23 -4.11 -6.66
C ILE A 114 8.29 -5.18 -6.88
N SER A 115 9.49 -4.79 -7.27
CA SER A 115 10.58 -5.74 -7.49
C SER A 115 11.13 -6.22 -6.14
N ARG A 116 11.78 -7.39 -6.17
CA ARG A 116 12.44 -7.92 -4.96
C ARG A 116 13.50 -6.95 -4.46
N GLU A 117 14.26 -6.36 -5.39
CA GLU A 117 15.27 -5.36 -5.04
C GLU A 117 14.68 -4.17 -4.32
N GLU A 118 13.59 -3.60 -4.85
CA GLU A 118 12.91 -2.45 -4.21
C GLU A 118 12.35 -2.84 -2.85
N LEU A 119 11.71 -4.01 -2.76
CA LEU A 119 11.13 -4.47 -1.50
C LEU A 119 12.21 -4.60 -0.41
N TYR A 120 13.30 -5.28 -0.71
CA TYR A 120 14.36 -5.51 0.28
C TYR A 120 15.09 -4.22 0.63
N HIS A 121 15.28 -3.34 -0.34
CA HIS A 121 15.89 -2.03 -0.09
C HIS A 121 15.04 -1.19 0.86
N ARG A 122 13.75 -1.08 0.57
CA ARG A 122 12.85 -0.28 1.40
C ARG A 122 12.62 -0.91 2.79
N ALA A 123 12.59 -2.24 2.86
CA ALA A 123 12.46 -2.92 4.14
C ALA A 123 13.65 -2.62 5.06
N GLY A 124 14.83 -2.41 4.49
CA GLY A 124 16.01 -1.99 5.25
C GLY A 124 15.85 -0.63 5.93
N GLU A 125 14.99 0.22 5.42
CA GLU A 125 14.72 1.53 5.99
C GLU A 125 13.83 1.48 7.23
N LEU A 126 13.28 0.31 7.55
CA LEU A 126 12.43 0.12 8.74
C LEU A 126 13.25 -0.04 10.02
N GLU A 127 14.54 -0.29 9.90
CA GLU A 127 15.44 -0.52 11.05
C GLU A 127 15.92 0.80 11.67
#